data_e5cac7910a30b3af78924f5662d2b618
#
_entry.id   e5cac7910a30b3af78924f5662d2b618
#
_cell.length_a   1.000
_cell.length_b   1.000
_cell.length_c   1.000
_cell.angle_alpha   90.00
_cell.angle_beta   90.00
_cell.angle_gamma   90.00
#
_symmetry.space_group_name_H-M   'P 1'
#
loop_
_entity.id
_entity.type
_entity.pdbx_description
1 polymer ?
#
loop_
_entity_poly.entity_id
_entity_poly.type
_entity_poly.pdbx_seq_one_letter_code
_entity_poly.pdbx_strand_id
1 'polypeptide(L)'
;MKRGQYFGPAPVSLKDYQERILRQRVTNELVTRQRLEEGFAGLVMTERFLSRLGPAINSGNAILIYGPAGNGKTTVAEIVGKIFQNVIYVPYCVDLDGDIMKVYDPAVHRKVAVAAEPQSVSSVRRSRVDMRWVACHRPLVITGGELTIEMLDQI
;
A
#
# COMPACT_ATOMS: atom_id res chain seq x y z
N MET A 1 32.21 5.49 -8.35
CA MET A 1 30.99 4.71 -8.14
C MET A 1 30.76 3.80 -9.34
N LYS A 2 30.65 2.49 -9.17
CA LYS A 2 30.31 1.58 -10.29
C LYS A 2 28.85 1.83 -10.66
N ARG A 3 28.59 2.34 -11.87
CA ARG A 3 27.25 2.38 -12.45
C ARG A 3 26.74 0.94 -12.52
N GLY A 4 25.83 0.58 -11.62
CA GLY A 4 25.22 -0.76 -11.61
C GLY A 4 24.48 -0.95 -12.93
N GLN A 5 24.83 -1.97 -13.70
CA GLN A 5 24.07 -2.34 -14.90
C GLN A 5 22.70 -2.85 -14.44
N TYR A 6 21.67 -2.04 -14.70
CA TYR A 6 20.29 -2.46 -14.49
C TYR A 6 19.80 -3.18 -15.74
N PHE A 7 19.36 -4.43 -15.54
CA PHE A 7 18.67 -5.22 -16.57
C PHE A 7 17.21 -5.42 -16.15
N GLY A 8 16.29 -4.82 -16.89
CA GLY A 8 14.87 -4.90 -16.56
C GLY A 8 14.03 -3.92 -17.39
N PRO A 9 12.74 -3.75 -17.05
CA PRO A 9 11.87 -2.76 -17.67
C PRO A 9 12.46 -1.35 -17.55
N ALA A 10 12.23 -0.51 -18.57
CA ALA A 10 12.72 0.86 -18.56
C ALA A 10 12.30 1.59 -17.26
N PRO A 11 13.16 2.44 -16.67
CA PRO A 11 12.80 3.22 -15.50
C PRO A 11 11.67 4.21 -15.80
N VAL A 12 10.90 4.54 -14.79
CA VAL A 12 9.92 5.63 -14.87
C VAL A 12 10.59 6.93 -14.44
N SER A 13 10.10 8.07 -14.92
CA SER A 13 10.59 9.36 -14.47
C SER A 13 10.21 9.60 -13.01
N LEU A 14 11.02 10.38 -12.28
CA LEU A 14 10.71 10.80 -10.92
C LEU A 14 9.35 11.51 -10.86
N LYS A 15 9.03 12.31 -11.85
CA LYS A 15 7.73 13.00 -11.96
C LYS A 15 6.56 12.03 -12.04
N ASP A 16 6.62 11.04 -12.94
CA ASP A 16 5.56 10.02 -13.07
C ASP A 16 5.39 9.23 -11.78
N TYR A 17 6.49 8.92 -11.10
CA TYR A 17 6.49 8.23 -9.82
C TYR A 17 5.80 9.07 -8.73
N GLN A 18 6.16 10.34 -8.58
CA GLN A 18 5.54 11.24 -7.62
C GLN A 18 4.04 11.42 -7.86
N GLU A 19 3.64 11.65 -9.11
CA GLU A 19 2.23 11.76 -9.47
C GLU A 19 1.45 10.48 -9.13
N ARG A 20 2.02 9.31 -9.39
CA ARG A 20 1.40 8.04 -9.07
C ARG A 20 1.25 7.83 -7.57
N ILE A 21 2.27 8.14 -6.77
CA ILE A 21 2.21 8.05 -5.30
C ILE A 21 1.10 8.94 -4.76
N LEU A 22 1.00 10.17 -5.25
CA LEU A 22 -0.05 11.11 -4.81
C LEU A 22 -1.46 10.58 -5.09
N ARG A 23 -1.66 9.93 -6.24
CA ARG A 23 -2.95 9.31 -6.61
C ARG A 23 -3.27 8.07 -5.79
N GLN A 24 -2.28 7.39 -5.23
CA GLN A 24 -2.40 6.15 -4.47
C GLN A 24 -2.33 6.35 -2.95
N ARG A 25 -2.44 7.58 -2.46
CA ARG A 25 -2.42 7.85 -1.03
C ARG A 25 -3.54 7.12 -0.31
N VAL A 26 -3.29 6.68 0.91
CA VAL A 26 -4.29 6.07 1.80
C VAL A 26 -5.48 7.01 2.01
N THR A 27 -5.21 8.31 2.10
CA THR A 27 -6.23 9.35 2.25
C THR A 27 -7.22 9.46 1.08
N ASN A 28 -6.88 8.88 -0.08
CA ASN A 28 -7.77 8.83 -1.24
C ASN A 28 -8.74 7.64 -1.19
N GLU A 29 -8.57 6.73 -0.22
CA GLU A 29 -9.42 5.56 -0.01
C GLU A 29 -10.32 5.78 1.19
N LEU A 30 -11.60 6.08 0.95
CA LEU A 30 -12.56 6.25 2.02
C LEU A 30 -12.96 4.89 2.60
N VAL A 31 -12.70 4.70 3.88
CA VAL A 31 -13.16 3.54 4.65
C VAL A 31 -14.57 3.81 5.15
N THR A 32 -15.53 3.08 4.58
CA THR A 32 -16.93 3.18 4.98
C THR A 32 -17.19 2.41 6.27
N ARG A 33 -18.29 2.74 6.95
CA ARG A 33 -18.73 2.01 8.14
C ARG A 33 -18.92 0.51 7.86
N GLN A 34 -19.53 0.18 6.74
CA GLN A 34 -19.73 -1.21 6.35
C GLN A 34 -18.40 -1.97 6.23
N ARG A 35 -17.38 -1.40 5.60
CA ARG A 35 -16.04 -2.01 5.52
C ARG A 35 -15.39 -2.22 6.89
N LEU A 36 -15.63 -1.30 7.83
CA LEU A 36 -15.17 -1.47 9.21
C LEU A 36 -15.87 -2.64 9.87
N GLU A 37 -17.19 -2.70 9.79
CA GLU A 37 -17.98 -3.78 10.38
C GLU A 37 -17.60 -5.14 9.79
N GLU A 38 -17.43 -5.24 8.49
CA GLU A 38 -16.94 -6.45 7.80
C GLU A 38 -15.52 -6.84 8.27
N GLY A 39 -14.61 -5.88 8.36
CA GLY A 39 -13.24 -6.13 8.82
C GLY A 39 -13.16 -6.59 10.27
N PHE A 40 -14.06 -6.12 11.12
CA PHE A 40 -14.11 -6.45 12.55
C PHE A 40 -15.16 -7.53 12.88
N ALA A 41 -15.82 -8.16 11.90
CA ALA A 41 -16.90 -9.13 12.10
C ALA A 41 -16.53 -10.33 13.01
N GLY A 42 -15.25 -10.68 13.10
CA GLY A 42 -14.74 -11.74 13.98
C GLY A 42 -14.44 -11.31 15.41
N LEU A 43 -14.63 -10.03 15.76
CA LEU A 43 -14.30 -9.47 17.06
C LEU A 43 -15.52 -8.79 17.70
N VAL A 44 -15.61 -8.90 19.03
CA VAL A 44 -16.63 -8.17 19.79
C VAL A 44 -16.15 -6.74 20.00
N MET A 45 -16.64 -5.82 19.19
CA MET A 45 -16.30 -4.40 19.27
C MET A 45 -17.51 -3.58 19.71
N THR A 46 -17.24 -2.56 20.55
CA THR A 46 -18.30 -1.63 20.94
C THR A 46 -18.61 -0.66 19.81
N GLU A 47 -19.87 -0.32 19.65
CA GLU A 47 -20.35 0.67 18.69
C GLU A 47 -19.60 2.01 18.84
N ARG A 48 -19.36 2.42 20.07
CA ARG A 48 -18.57 3.64 20.37
C ARG A 48 -17.14 3.57 19.85
N PHE A 49 -16.52 2.38 19.83
CA PHE A 49 -15.18 2.21 19.30
C PHE A 49 -15.17 2.35 17.78
N LEU A 50 -16.06 1.65 17.09
CA LEU A 50 -16.16 1.70 15.63
C LEU A 50 -16.51 3.10 15.11
N SER A 51 -17.41 3.82 15.80
CA SER A 51 -17.79 5.19 15.43
C SER A 51 -16.65 6.21 15.56
N ARG A 52 -15.65 5.95 16.41
CA ARG A 52 -14.45 6.78 16.54
C ARG A 52 -13.34 6.36 15.60
N LEU A 53 -13.22 5.05 15.35
CA LEU A 53 -12.15 4.50 14.54
C LEU A 53 -12.29 4.92 13.08
N GLY A 54 -13.49 4.92 12.52
CA GLY A 54 -13.75 5.29 11.14
C GLY A 54 -13.25 6.69 10.76
N PRO A 55 -13.69 7.75 11.44
CA PRO A 55 -13.17 9.09 11.23
C PRO A 55 -11.65 9.21 11.45
N ALA A 56 -11.09 8.51 12.45
CA ALA A 56 -9.66 8.51 12.73
C ALA A 56 -8.87 7.92 11.54
N ILE A 57 -9.32 6.80 10.98
CA ILE A 57 -8.70 6.18 9.80
C ILE A 57 -8.79 7.12 8.60
N ASN A 58 -9.97 7.70 8.35
CA ASN A 58 -10.20 8.56 7.20
C ASN A 58 -9.50 9.92 7.30
N SER A 59 -9.04 10.32 8.49
CA SER A 59 -8.25 11.54 8.65
C SER A 59 -6.86 11.45 8.01
N GLY A 60 -6.36 10.21 7.77
CA GLY A 60 -5.02 9.97 7.25
C GLY A 60 -3.88 10.36 8.20
N ASN A 61 -4.19 10.67 9.44
CA ASN A 61 -3.23 11.02 10.48
C ASN A 61 -2.75 9.77 11.22
N ALA A 62 -1.66 9.93 11.99
CA ALA A 62 -1.20 8.88 12.89
C ALA A 62 -2.26 8.57 13.95
N ILE A 63 -2.51 7.29 14.20
CA ILE A 63 -3.47 6.81 15.20
C ILE A 63 -2.70 6.15 16.34
N LEU A 64 -2.90 6.63 17.56
CA LEU A 64 -2.37 6.01 18.76
C LEU A 64 -3.44 5.13 19.42
N ILE A 65 -3.17 3.82 19.52
CA ILE A 65 -4.01 2.86 20.22
C ILE A 65 -3.29 2.46 21.51
N TYR A 66 -3.88 2.77 22.66
CA TYR A 66 -3.29 2.49 23.96
C TYR A 66 -4.27 1.76 24.89
N GLY A 67 -3.74 1.11 25.91
CA GLY A 67 -4.51 0.35 26.90
C GLY A 67 -3.70 -0.82 27.48
N PRO A 68 -4.26 -1.58 28.44
CA PRO A 68 -3.60 -2.73 29.06
C PRO A 68 -3.16 -3.79 28.05
N ALA A 69 -2.14 -4.59 28.38
CA ALA A 69 -1.71 -5.71 27.57
C ALA A 69 -2.86 -6.74 27.38
N GLY A 70 -2.83 -7.48 26.29
CA GLY A 70 -3.83 -8.54 26.03
C GLY A 70 -5.17 -8.07 25.43
N ASN A 71 -5.42 -6.77 25.28
CA ASN A 71 -6.71 -6.23 24.80
C ASN A 71 -6.79 -6.07 23.27
N GLY A 72 -6.07 -6.87 22.49
CA GLY A 72 -6.23 -6.93 21.04
C GLY A 72 -5.76 -5.69 20.26
N LYS A 73 -4.93 -4.80 20.83
CA LYS A 73 -4.44 -3.58 20.15
C LYS A 73 -3.74 -3.90 18.83
N THR A 74 -2.85 -4.89 18.83
CA THR A 74 -2.15 -5.33 17.62
C THR A 74 -3.13 -5.89 16.60
N THR A 75 -4.10 -6.69 17.04
CA THR A 75 -5.13 -7.24 16.16
C THR A 75 -5.97 -6.12 15.51
N VAL A 76 -6.30 -5.06 16.25
CA VAL A 76 -6.98 -3.88 15.69
C VAL A 76 -6.11 -3.22 14.62
N ALA A 77 -4.82 -3.01 14.88
CA ALA A 77 -3.91 -2.41 13.92
C ALA A 77 -3.78 -3.26 12.64
N GLU A 78 -3.67 -4.58 12.78
CA GLU A 78 -3.63 -5.53 11.65
C GLU A 78 -4.90 -5.48 10.80
N ILE A 79 -6.08 -5.44 11.45
CA ILE A 79 -7.36 -5.37 10.75
C ILE A 79 -7.47 -4.05 10.00
N VAL A 80 -7.12 -2.92 10.64
CA VAL A 80 -7.10 -1.60 9.98
C VAL A 80 -6.21 -1.62 8.74
N GLY A 81 -5.01 -2.20 8.84
CA GLY A 81 -4.13 -2.33 7.68
C GLY A 81 -4.71 -3.19 6.56
N LYS A 82 -5.48 -4.24 6.89
CA LYS A 82 -6.14 -5.12 5.92
C LYS A 82 -7.39 -4.52 5.28
N ILE A 83 -8.01 -3.51 5.89
CA ILE A 83 -9.19 -2.81 5.34
C ILE A 83 -8.84 -2.06 4.04
N PHE A 84 -7.61 -1.57 3.92
CA PHE A 84 -7.14 -0.91 2.70
C PHE A 84 -6.79 -1.95 1.63
N GLN A 85 -7.74 -2.20 0.72
CA GLN A 85 -7.65 -3.27 -0.28
C GLN A 85 -7.29 -2.77 -1.69
N ASN A 86 -7.19 -1.46 -1.91
CA ASN A 86 -6.90 -0.92 -3.22
C ASN A 86 -5.56 -1.41 -3.74
N VAL A 87 -5.58 -1.82 -5.01
CA VAL A 87 -4.36 -2.16 -5.73
C VAL A 87 -3.53 -0.89 -5.90
N ILE A 88 -2.25 -0.99 -5.59
CA ILE A 88 -1.29 0.06 -5.87
C ILE A 88 -0.38 -0.37 -7.03
N TYR A 89 0.18 0.60 -7.71
CA TYR A 89 1.15 0.37 -8.78
C TYR A 89 2.52 0.83 -8.32
N VAL A 90 3.47 -0.10 -8.32
CA VAL A 90 4.87 0.12 -7.92
C VAL A 90 5.74 -0.03 -9.16
N PRO A 91 6.61 0.93 -9.50
CA PRO A 91 7.48 0.77 -10.66
C PRO A 91 8.62 -0.19 -10.32
N TYR A 92 9.14 -0.86 -11.34
CA TYR A 92 10.36 -1.67 -11.15
C TYR A 92 11.53 -0.80 -10.71
N CYS A 93 11.68 0.36 -11.31
CA CYS A 93 12.73 1.32 -10.99
C CYS A 93 12.34 2.73 -11.41
N VAL A 94 13.02 3.70 -10.81
CA VAL A 94 12.87 5.14 -11.06
C VAL A 94 14.20 5.69 -11.52
N ASP A 95 14.17 6.59 -12.49
CA ASP A 95 15.32 7.37 -12.92
C ASP A 95 15.45 8.63 -12.04
N LEU A 96 16.58 8.75 -11.38
CA LEU A 96 16.98 9.89 -10.55
C LEU A 96 18.19 10.55 -11.18
N ASP A 97 17.98 11.45 -12.13
CA ASP A 97 19.03 12.21 -12.81
C ASP A 97 20.14 11.32 -13.41
N GLY A 98 19.74 10.18 -13.96
CA GLY A 98 20.66 9.21 -14.58
C GLY A 98 21.11 8.07 -13.66
N ASP A 99 20.79 8.12 -12.38
CA ASP A 99 20.94 7.00 -11.46
C ASP A 99 19.61 6.20 -11.38
N ILE A 100 19.72 4.87 -11.47
CA ILE A 100 18.55 4.00 -11.44
C ILE A 100 18.33 3.44 -10.04
N MET A 101 17.23 3.85 -9.40
CA MET A 101 16.80 3.33 -8.11
C MET A 101 15.78 2.21 -8.30
N LYS A 102 16.05 1.02 -7.77
CA LYS A 102 15.06 -0.07 -7.72
C LYS A 102 14.03 0.23 -6.64
N VAL A 103 12.74 0.11 -7.00
CA VAL A 103 11.62 0.34 -6.07
C VAL A 103 10.84 -0.94 -5.82
N TYR A 104 10.54 -1.72 -6.87
CA TYR A 104 9.82 -2.96 -6.71
C TYR A 104 10.71 -4.03 -6.04
N ASP A 105 10.25 -4.53 -4.89
CA ASP A 105 10.84 -5.65 -4.16
C ASP A 105 9.79 -6.75 -3.97
N PRO A 106 9.98 -7.95 -4.54
CA PRO A 106 9.03 -9.04 -4.41
C PRO A 106 8.87 -9.57 -2.97
N ALA A 107 9.81 -9.29 -2.07
CA ALA A 107 9.71 -9.67 -0.65
C ALA A 107 8.64 -8.85 0.08
N VAL A 108 8.46 -7.59 -0.32
CA VAL A 108 7.51 -6.64 0.29
C VAL A 108 6.25 -6.48 -0.56
N HIS A 109 6.41 -6.38 -1.89
CA HIS A 109 5.33 -6.07 -2.82
C HIS A 109 4.72 -7.35 -3.40
N ARG A 110 3.58 -7.78 -2.87
CA ARG A 110 2.84 -8.94 -3.40
C ARG A 110 2.09 -8.54 -4.66
N LYS A 111 2.46 -9.14 -5.79
CA LYS A 111 1.78 -8.93 -7.08
C LYS A 111 0.31 -9.34 -6.98
N VAL A 112 -0.56 -8.52 -7.56
CA VAL A 112 -1.94 -8.92 -7.84
C VAL A 112 -1.94 -9.62 -9.19
N ALA A 113 -2.54 -10.82 -9.25
CA ALA A 113 -2.85 -11.44 -10.54
C ALA A 113 -3.92 -10.56 -11.21
N VAL A 114 -3.50 -9.69 -12.11
CA VAL A 114 -4.45 -9.01 -13.01
C VAL A 114 -5.01 -10.11 -13.90
N ALA A 115 -6.25 -10.52 -13.64
CA ALA A 115 -6.94 -11.43 -14.54
C ALA A 115 -6.87 -10.79 -15.93
N ALA A 116 -6.21 -11.49 -16.87
CA ALA A 116 -6.28 -11.11 -18.25
C ALA A 116 -7.76 -11.17 -18.63
N GLU A 117 -8.38 -10.01 -18.86
CA GLU A 117 -9.75 -9.97 -19.37
C GLU A 117 -9.83 -10.88 -20.60
N PRO A 118 -10.86 -11.75 -20.69
CA PRO A 118 -11.01 -12.61 -21.85
C PRO A 118 -11.04 -11.73 -23.11
N GLN A 119 -10.15 -12.02 -24.04
CA GLN A 119 -9.97 -11.28 -25.29
C GLN A 119 -11.27 -11.32 -26.10
N SER A 120 -12.17 -10.39 -25.87
CA SER A 120 -13.24 -10.11 -26.84
C SER A 120 -12.60 -9.36 -28.02
N VAL A 121 -12.72 -9.96 -29.21
CA VAL A 121 -12.03 -9.62 -30.45
C VAL A 121 -12.41 -8.25 -31.06
N SER A 122 -13.07 -7.36 -30.34
CA SER A 122 -13.69 -6.17 -30.92
C SER A 122 -13.45 -4.82 -30.25
N SER A 123 -12.36 -4.63 -29.51
CA SER A 123 -12.02 -3.25 -29.09
C SER A 123 -10.56 -2.91 -29.36
N VAL A 124 -10.35 -2.05 -30.37
CA VAL A 124 -9.07 -1.45 -30.79
C VAL A 124 -8.45 -0.50 -29.73
N ARG A 125 -9.02 -0.39 -28.55
CA ARG A 125 -8.43 0.28 -27.41
C ARG A 125 -7.93 -0.74 -26.39
N ARG A 126 -6.82 -1.41 -26.73
CA ARG A 126 -5.99 -2.03 -25.70
C ARG A 126 -5.55 -0.91 -24.76
N SER A 127 -6.12 -0.86 -23.57
CA SER A 127 -5.50 -0.19 -22.44
C SER A 127 -4.11 -0.81 -22.30
N ARG A 128 -3.09 -0.18 -22.86
CA ARG A 128 -1.70 -0.64 -22.76
C ARG A 128 -1.35 -0.50 -21.28
N VAL A 129 -1.43 -1.60 -20.56
CA VAL A 129 -0.86 -1.68 -19.21
C VAL A 129 0.62 -1.34 -19.35
N ASP A 130 1.02 -0.25 -18.74
CA ASP A 130 2.43 0.15 -18.75
C ASP A 130 3.25 -0.90 -17.98
N MET A 131 4.02 -1.70 -18.69
CA MET A 131 4.81 -2.81 -18.17
C MET A 131 5.93 -2.37 -17.21
N ARG A 132 6.16 -1.08 -17.06
CA ARG A 132 7.11 -0.53 -16.10
C ARG A 132 6.58 -0.56 -14.67
N TRP A 133 5.25 -0.74 -14.52
CA TRP A 133 4.53 -0.75 -13.25
C TRP A 133 4.02 -2.15 -12.91
N VAL A 134 4.12 -2.50 -11.65
CA VAL A 134 3.61 -3.76 -11.10
C VAL A 134 2.39 -3.46 -10.25
N ALA A 135 1.27 -4.10 -10.55
CA ALA A 135 0.09 -4.06 -9.68
C ALA A 135 0.34 -4.91 -8.44
N CYS A 136 0.23 -4.32 -7.28
CA CYS A 136 0.52 -4.95 -5.99
C CYS A 136 -0.61 -4.72 -4.99
N HIS A 137 -0.79 -5.66 -4.08
CA HIS A 137 -1.53 -5.38 -2.85
C HIS A 137 -0.78 -4.31 -2.07
N ARG A 138 -1.52 -3.43 -1.37
CA ARG A 138 -0.90 -2.44 -0.50
C ARG A 138 -0.10 -3.15 0.59
N PRO A 139 1.21 -2.88 0.73
CA PRO A 139 2.02 -3.52 1.76
C PRO A 139 1.58 -3.05 3.15
N LEU A 140 1.55 -3.97 4.09
CA LEU A 140 1.35 -3.71 5.51
C LEU A 140 2.63 -4.13 6.24
N VAL A 141 3.28 -3.17 6.88
CA VAL A 141 4.48 -3.41 7.69
C VAL A 141 4.09 -3.28 9.16
N ILE A 142 4.31 -4.33 9.93
CA ILE A 142 4.09 -4.36 11.38
C ILE A 142 5.43 -4.55 12.03
N THR A 143 5.82 -3.59 12.87
CA THR A 143 7.06 -3.65 13.65
C THR A 143 6.74 -3.74 15.13
N GLY A 144 7.54 -4.50 15.86
CA GLY A 144 7.44 -4.61 17.32
C GLY A 144 8.20 -3.49 18.05
N GLY A 145 8.41 -3.67 19.35
CA GLY A 145 9.18 -2.75 20.20
C GLY A 145 10.67 -2.63 19.85
N GLU A 146 11.12 -3.33 18.82
CA GLU A 146 12.50 -3.27 18.32
C GLU A 146 12.75 -2.08 17.39
N LEU A 147 11.68 -1.42 16.92
CA LEU A 147 11.80 -0.28 16.03
C LEU A 147 12.33 0.93 16.81
N THR A 148 13.56 1.33 16.49
CA THR A 148 14.15 2.56 17.01
C THR A 148 14.06 3.70 16.00
N ILE A 149 14.18 4.95 16.46
CA ILE A 149 14.20 6.12 15.58
C ILE A 149 15.35 6.04 14.59
N GLU A 150 16.51 5.53 15.02
CA GLU A 150 17.70 5.34 14.19
C GLU A 150 17.45 4.35 13.04
N MET A 151 16.59 3.35 13.25
CA MET A 151 16.21 2.41 12.18
C MET A 151 15.27 3.06 11.16
N LEU A 152 14.45 4.03 11.57
CA LEU A 152 13.58 4.79 10.65
C LEU A 152 14.38 5.74 9.75
N ASP A 153 15.51 6.25 10.23
CA ASP A 153 16.39 7.13 9.45
C ASP A 153 17.19 6.35 8.38
N GLN A 154 17.16 5.02 8.41
CA GLN A 154 17.86 4.14 7.46
C GLN A 154 16.96 3.57 6.36
N ILE A 155 15.65 3.85 6.41
CA ILE A 155 14.64 3.42 5.44
C ILE A 155 14.37 4.55 4.45
#